data_2bf7cda7452bdd82cefd386fbfa4afab
#
_entry.id   2bf7cda7452bdd82cefd386fbfa4afab
#
_cell.length_a   1.000
_cell.length_b   1.000
_cell.length_c   1.000
_cell.angle_alpha   90.00
_cell.angle_beta   90.00
_cell.angle_gamma   90.00
#
_symmetry.space_group_name_H-M   'P 1'
#
loop_
_entity.id
_entity.type
_entity.pdbx_description
1 polymer ?
#
loop_
_entity_poly.entity_id
_entity_poly.type
_entity_poly.pdbx_seq_one_letter_code
_entity_poly.pdbx_strand_id
1 'polypeptide(L)'
;MKFKPETGDFPLDQDSCKADYTRARELGRVRLGQRALYFSHLTWTGVLPLDQVERAYLRIEDIPVGMGCRRVPMGQHYLMVLLRSGAACKGALNGRKEGDWVLKQIHAQAPDIKIGYEAPAPGEAAP
;
A
#
# COMPACT_ATOMS: atom_id res chain seq x y z
N MET A 1 7.08 -8.94 -17.29
CA MET A 1 6.97 -8.21 -16.02
C MET A 1 7.65 -9.01 -14.92
N LYS A 2 8.44 -8.35 -14.13
CA LYS A 2 9.18 -9.01 -13.06
C LYS A 2 8.57 -8.67 -11.70
N PHE A 3 8.28 -9.71 -10.92
CA PHE A 3 7.76 -9.57 -9.56
C PHE A 3 8.89 -9.81 -8.56
N LYS A 4 9.00 -8.90 -7.59
CA LYS A 4 9.96 -8.98 -6.49
C LYS A 4 9.28 -8.63 -5.18
N PRO A 5 9.77 -9.13 -4.03
CA PRO A 5 9.25 -8.65 -2.75
C PRO A 5 9.36 -7.12 -2.65
N GLU A 6 8.29 -6.46 -2.22
CA GLU A 6 8.33 -5.01 -2.02
C GLU A 6 9.31 -4.64 -0.92
N THR A 7 9.33 -5.45 0.12
CA THR A 7 10.30 -5.34 1.20
C THR A 7 10.51 -6.72 1.81
N GLY A 8 11.68 -6.93 2.41
CA GLY A 8 12.03 -8.22 2.97
C GLY A 8 12.51 -9.19 1.90
N ASP A 9 12.64 -10.43 2.30
CA ASP A 9 13.11 -11.51 1.43
C ASP A 9 12.26 -12.73 1.68
N PHE A 10 11.42 -13.06 0.71
CA PHE A 10 10.58 -14.24 0.75
C PHE A 10 10.43 -14.80 -0.67
N PRO A 11 10.21 -16.11 -0.79
CA PRO A 11 10.09 -16.73 -2.12
C PRO A 11 8.80 -16.30 -2.83
N LEU A 12 8.90 -16.06 -4.13
CA LEU A 12 7.76 -15.73 -4.98
C LEU A 12 7.67 -16.73 -6.12
N ASP A 13 6.45 -17.17 -6.38
CA ASP A 13 6.12 -17.89 -7.60
C ASP A 13 5.65 -16.87 -8.64
N GLN A 14 6.46 -16.68 -9.68
CA GLN A 14 6.18 -15.67 -10.71
C GLN A 14 4.84 -15.92 -11.42
N ASP A 15 4.50 -17.17 -11.68
CA ASP A 15 3.25 -17.50 -12.36
C ASP A 15 2.03 -17.22 -11.50
N SER A 16 2.10 -17.56 -10.22
CA SER A 16 1.03 -17.26 -9.26
C SER A 16 0.85 -15.77 -9.07
N CYS A 17 1.95 -15.02 -8.98
CA CYS A 17 1.91 -13.56 -8.89
C CYS A 17 1.28 -12.95 -10.12
N LYS A 18 1.64 -13.42 -11.31
CA LYS A 18 1.09 -12.92 -12.56
C LYS A 18 -0.41 -13.17 -12.64
N ALA A 19 -0.87 -14.36 -12.26
CA ALA A 19 -2.29 -14.70 -12.28
C ALA A 19 -3.09 -13.83 -11.33
N ASP A 20 -2.59 -13.63 -10.10
CA ASP A 20 -3.26 -12.78 -9.12
C ASP A 20 -3.21 -11.31 -9.52
N TYR A 21 -2.09 -10.83 -10.03
CA TYR A 21 -1.92 -9.47 -10.52
C TYR A 21 -2.89 -9.14 -11.67
N THR A 22 -3.08 -10.07 -12.59
CA THR A 22 -3.97 -9.87 -13.73
C THR A 22 -5.42 -9.66 -13.29
N ARG A 23 -5.82 -10.30 -12.18
CA ARG A 23 -7.17 -10.15 -11.61
C ARG A 23 -7.27 -9.03 -10.59
N ALA A 24 -6.14 -8.45 -10.19
CA ALA A 24 -6.10 -7.44 -9.16
C ALA A 24 -6.72 -6.14 -9.65
N ARG A 25 -7.38 -5.43 -8.73
CA ARG A 25 -7.96 -4.12 -9.02
C ARG A 25 -6.90 -3.03 -8.89
N GLU A 26 -6.79 -2.23 -9.92
CA GLU A 26 -5.88 -1.09 -9.94
C GLU A 26 -6.46 0.08 -9.17
N LEU A 27 -5.65 0.65 -8.28
CA LEU A 27 -6.06 1.73 -7.38
C LEU A 27 -5.17 2.97 -7.50
N GLY A 28 -4.30 2.98 -8.47
CA GLY A 28 -3.28 3.97 -8.69
C GLY A 28 -1.97 3.26 -8.98
N ARG A 29 -0.98 3.46 -8.13
CA ARG A 29 0.27 2.69 -8.21
C ARG A 29 0.23 1.41 -7.35
N VAL A 30 -0.93 1.10 -6.82
CA VAL A 30 -1.18 -0.08 -6.01
C VAL A 30 -2.28 -0.89 -6.65
N ARG A 31 -2.15 -2.20 -6.62
CA ARG A 31 -3.22 -3.13 -6.99
C ARG A 31 -3.46 -4.09 -5.84
N LEU A 32 -4.71 -4.44 -5.62
CA LEU A 32 -5.08 -5.44 -4.63
C LEU A 32 -5.57 -6.70 -5.34
N GLY A 33 -4.79 -7.78 -5.18
CA GLY A 33 -5.19 -9.11 -5.58
C GLY A 33 -5.84 -9.87 -4.43
N GLN A 34 -6.05 -11.15 -4.63
CA GLN A 34 -6.65 -12.00 -3.59
C GLN A 34 -5.66 -12.37 -2.50
N ARG A 35 -4.38 -12.47 -2.84
CA ARG A 35 -3.33 -12.94 -1.92
C ARG A 35 -2.34 -11.88 -1.54
N ALA A 36 -2.20 -10.82 -2.34
CA ALA A 36 -1.14 -9.86 -2.16
C ALA A 36 -1.53 -8.47 -2.65
N LEU A 37 -0.80 -7.50 -2.14
CA LEU A 37 -0.76 -6.15 -2.69
C LEU A 37 0.40 -6.06 -3.68
N TYR A 38 0.19 -5.30 -4.75
CA TYR A 38 1.19 -5.10 -5.79
C TYR A 38 1.47 -3.61 -5.92
N PHE A 39 2.76 -3.27 -5.89
CA PHE A 39 3.22 -1.88 -5.98
C PHE A 39 3.97 -1.68 -7.28
N SER A 40 3.50 -0.74 -8.09
CA SER A 40 4.09 -0.49 -9.41
C SER A 40 5.36 0.36 -9.29
N HIS A 41 6.44 -0.16 -9.83
CA HIS A 41 7.71 0.55 -9.97
C HIS A 41 8.07 0.67 -11.45
N LEU A 42 9.08 1.46 -11.75
CA LEU A 42 9.41 1.78 -13.14
C LEU A 42 9.73 0.54 -13.99
N THR A 43 10.48 -0.40 -13.44
CA THR A 43 10.95 -1.58 -14.18
C THR A 43 10.52 -2.90 -13.58
N TRP A 44 9.78 -2.88 -12.46
CA TRP A 44 9.37 -4.10 -11.77
C TRP A 44 8.11 -3.86 -10.94
N THR A 45 7.53 -4.92 -10.44
CA THR A 45 6.36 -4.85 -9.56
C THR A 45 6.70 -5.44 -8.21
N GLY A 46 6.49 -4.66 -7.16
CA GLY A 46 6.68 -5.12 -5.79
C GLY A 46 5.48 -5.96 -5.35
N VAL A 47 5.75 -7.05 -4.64
CA VAL A 47 4.73 -7.95 -4.12
C VAL A 47 4.78 -7.94 -2.61
N LEU A 48 3.62 -7.79 -1.99
CA LEU A 48 3.48 -7.82 -0.54
C LEU A 48 2.35 -8.76 -0.17
N PRO A 49 2.66 -10.00 0.23
CA PRO A 49 1.63 -10.94 0.63
C PRO A 49 0.82 -10.43 1.82
N LEU A 50 -0.49 -10.63 1.79
CA LEU A 50 -1.36 -10.16 2.87
C LEU A 50 -1.03 -10.81 4.21
N ASP A 51 -0.49 -12.03 4.21
CA ASP A 51 -0.10 -12.70 5.46
C ASP A 51 1.11 -12.07 6.15
N GLN A 52 1.83 -11.18 5.46
CA GLN A 52 2.95 -10.42 6.04
C GLN A 52 2.52 -9.08 6.60
N VAL A 53 1.27 -8.69 6.41
CA VAL A 53 0.75 -7.37 6.79
C VAL A 53 0.17 -7.43 8.19
N GLU A 54 0.59 -6.48 9.03
CA GLU A 54 0.02 -6.32 10.38
C GLU A 54 -1.08 -5.26 10.39
N ARG A 55 -0.87 -4.15 9.71
CA ARG A 55 -1.80 -3.02 9.72
C ARG A 55 -1.79 -2.30 8.38
N ALA A 56 -2.95 -1.77 8.00
CA ALA A 56 -3.10 -0.93 6.82
C ALA A 56 -3.95 0.28 7.15
N TYR A 57 -3.56 1.45 6.65
CA TYR A 57 -4.31 2.69 6.87
C TYR A 57 -4.05 3.67 5.72
N LEU A 58 -4.84 4.72 5.68
CA LEU A 58 -4.70 5.76 4.67
C LEU A 58 -3.96 6.96 5.24
N ARG A 59 -3.15 7.58 4.39
CA ARG A 59 -2.45 8.82 4.71
C ARG A 59 -2.62 9.79 3.55
N ILE A 60 -2.84 11.05 3.88
CA ILE A 60 -2.88 12.12 2.89
C ILE A 60 -1.67 13.00 3.12
N GLU A 61 -0.88 13.19 2.07
CA GLU A 61 0.29 14.07 2.11
C GLU A 61 0.10 15.20 1.11
N ASP A 62 0.41 16.40 1.52
CA ASP A 62 0.35 17.54 0.64
C ASP A 62 1.59 17.56 -0.24
N ILE A 63 1.36 17.53 -1.56
CA ILE A 63 2.42 17.61 -2.55
C ILE A 63 2.33 18.98 -3.20
N PRO A 64 3.41 19.77 -3.20
CA PRO A 64 3.40 21.04 -3.91
C PRO A 64 3.28 20.80 -5.41
N VAL A 65 2.26 21.43 -6.02
CA VAL A 65 2.00 21.34 -7.45
C VAL A 65 2.02 22.75 -8.03
N GLY A 66 2.64 22.92 -9.18
CA GLY A 66 2.68 24.18 -9.88
C GLY A 66 4.10 24.61 -10.21
N MET A 67 4.19 25.64 -11.04
CA MET A 67 5.47 26.19 -11.49
C MET A 67 5.60 27.64 -11.05
N GLY A 68 6.83 28.06 -10.77
CA GLY A 68 7.11 29.44 -10.37
C GLY A 68 6.73 29.73 -8.93
N CYS A 69 6.20 30.93 -8.67
CA CYS A 69 5.93 31.42 -7.32
C CYS A 69 4.64 30.85 -6.72
N ARG A 70 3.83 30.18 -7.50
CA ARG A 70 2.57 29.62 -7.01
C ARG A 70 2.68 28.11 -6.89
N ARG A 71 2.70 27.64 -5.67
CA ARG A 71 2.57 26.21 -5.35
C ARG A 71 1.27 26.00 -4.63
N VAL A 72 0.40 25.19 -5.22
CA VAL A 72 -0.86 24.83 -4.61
C VAL A 72 -0.67 23.45 -3.99
N PRO A 73 -0.87 23.30 -2.67
CA PRO A 73 -0.83 21.96 -2.06
C PRO A 73 -1.90 21.08 -2.66
N MET A 74 -1.52 19.88 -3.06
CA MET A 74 -2.45 18.88 -3.55
C MET A 74 -2.35 17.68 -2.64
N GLY A 75 -3.49 17.26 -2.07
CA GLY A 75 -3.53 16.07 -1.23
C GLY A 75 -3.33 14.81 -2.05
N GLN A 76 -2.24 14.11 -1.82
CA GLN A 76 -2.00 12.79 -2.40
C GLN A 76 -2.36 11.72 -1.40
N HIS A 77 -3.22 10.81 -1.81
CA HIS A 77 -3.63 9.69 -0.96
C HIS A 77 -2.65 8.55 -1.10
N TYR A 78 -2.29 7.95 0.03
CA TYR A 78 -1.39 6.80 0.09
C TYR A 78 -2.02 5.68 0.92
N LEU A 79 -1.81 4.47 0.46
CA LEU A 79 -2.04 3.29 1.30
C LEU A 79 -0.75 3.04 2.08
N MET A 80 -0.85 3.10 3.40
CA MET A 80 0.26 2.79 4.29
C MET A 80 0.10 1.37 4.81
N VAL A 81 1.16 0.59 4.74
CA VAL A 81 1.15 -0.80 5.15
C VAL A 81 2.30 -1.04 6.12
N LEU A 82 1.95 -1.54 7.29
CA LEU A 82 2.95 -1.96 8.29
C LEU A 82 3.03 -3.48 8.27
N LEU A 83 4.24 -3.98 8.22
CA LEU A 83 4.50 -5.42 8.17
C LEU A 83 4.75 -5.97 9.56
N ARG A 84 4.51 -7.26 9.72
CA ARG A 84 4.80 -7.96 10.98
C ARG A 84 6.28 -7.87 11.36
N SER A 85 7.17 -7.71 10.38
CA SER A 85 8.60 -7.51 10.60
C SER A 85 8.95 -6.14 11.16
N GLY A 86 8.02 -5.19 11.16
CA GLY A 86 8.27 -3.80 11.54
C GLY A 86 8.55 -2.87 10.37
N ALA A 87 8.74 -3.40 9.18
CA ALA A 87 8.94 -2.58 7.99
C ALA A 87 7.64 -1.91 7.57
N ALA A 88 7.75 -0.80 6.85
CA ALA A 88 6.61 -0.06 6.34
C ALA A 88 6.75 0.15 4.84
N CYS A 89 5.61 0.10 4.15
CA CYS A 89 5.53 0.40 2.73
C CYS A 89 4.46 1.44 2.50
N LYS A 90 4.59 2.23 1.42
CA LYS A 90 3.50 3.11 1.02
C LYS A 90 3.33 3.07 -0.49
N GLY A 91 2.09 3.14 -0.94
CA GLY A 91 1.75 3.18 -2.34
C GLY A 91 0.74 4.28 -2.64
N ALA A 92 0.96 5.03 -3.71
CA ALA A 92 0.08 6.11 -4.10
C ALA A 92 -1.24 5.57 -4.63
N LEU A 93 -2.33 6.20 -4.21
CA LEU A 93 -3.69 5.89 -4.64
C LEU A 93 -4.23 7.03 -5.49
N ASN A 94 -5.18 6.72 -6.39
CA ASN A 94 -5.81 7.74 -7.22
C ASN A 94 -6.67 8.71 -6.41
N GLY A 95 -7.20 8.28 -5.27
CA GLY A 95 -7.99 9.15 -4.43
C GLY A 95 -8.54 8.42 -3.21
N ARG A 96 -9.41 9.12 -2.45
CA ARG A 96 -9.99 8.59 -1.23
C ARG A 96 -10.91 7.41 -1.49
N LYS A 97 -11.64 7.43 -2.60
CA LYS A 97 -12.57 6.36 -2.95
C LYS A 97 -11.85 5.02 -3.08
N GLU A 98 -10.70 5.03 -3.76
CA GLU A 98 -9.86 3.85 -3.89
C GLU A 98 -9.32 3.40 -2.53
N GLY A 99 -8.95 4.36 -1.68
CA GLY A 99 -8.48 4.06 -0.33
C GLY A 99 -9.55 3.39 0.52
N ASP A 100 -10.75 3.94 0.54
CA ASP A 100 -11.85 3.36 1.32
C ASP A 100 -12.18 1.94 0.83
N TRP A 101 -12.18 1.75 -0.48
CA TRP A 101 -12.45 0.45 -1.06
C TRP A 101 -11.38 -0.57 -0.67
N VAL A 102 -10.10 -0.20 -0.78
CA VAL A 102 -9.02 -1.14 -0.50
C VAL A 102 -8.98 -1.57 0.96
N LEU A 103 -9.25 -0.65 1.89
CA LEU A 103 -9.30 -1.01 3.31
C LEU A 103 -10.43 -1.97 3.60
N LYS A 104 -11.60 -1.76 3.02
CA LYS A 104 -12.73 -2.69 3.16
C LYS A 104 -12.39 -4.07 2.62
N GLN A 105 -11.75 -4.13 1.47
CA GLN A 105 -11.39 -5.41 0.85
C GLN A 105 -10.31 -6.13 1.63
N ILE A 106 -9.32 -5.42 2.12
CA ILE A 106 -8.29 -6.03 2.97
C ILE A 106 -8.92 -6.62 4.21
N HIS A 107 -9.83 -5.87 4.84
CA HIS A 107 -10.54 -6.37 6.03
C HIS A 107 -11.37 -7.63 5.71
N ALA A 108 -12.01 -7.66 4.57
CA ALA A 108 -12.83 -8.80 4.15
C ALA A 108 -11.98 -10.02 3.82
N GLN A 109 -10.83 -9.82 3.16
CA GLN A 109 -9.95 -10.90 2.73
C GLN A 109 -9.04 -11.42 3.85
N ALA A 110 -8.63 -10.54 4.74
CA ALA A 110 -7.69 -10.86 5.81
C ALA A 110 -8.11 -10.14 7.11
N PRO A 111 -9.10 -10.67 7.82
CA PRO A 111 -9.65 -10.00 9.01
C PRO A 111 -8.62 -9.78 10.14
N ASP A 112 -7.52 -10.51 10.13
CA ASP A 112 -6.46 -10.35 11.12
C ASP A 112 -5.64 -9.08 10.93
N ILE A 113 -5.71 -8.47 9.75
CA ILE A 113 -5.02 -7.22 9.49
C ILE A 113 -5.79 -6.08 10.17
N LYS A 114 -5.07 -5.32 10.99
CA LYS A 114 -5.66 -4.15 11.66
C LYS A 114 -5.84 -3.02 10.65
N ILE A 115 -7.01 -2.40 10.66
CA ILE A 115 -7.33 -1.31 9.75
C ILE A 115 -7.34 0.00 10.53
N GLY A 116 -6.69 1.02 9.98
CA GLY A 116 -6.64 2.35 10.56
C GLY A 116 -5.33 2.65 11.27
N TYR A 117 -5.06 3.95 11.43
CA TYR A 117 -3.88 4.43 12.14
C TYR A 117 -4.14 4.46 13.64
N GLU A 118 -3.17 4.01 14.40
CA GLU A 118 -3.20 4.09 15.85
C GLU A 118 -2.04 4.97 16.30
N ALA A 119 -2.38 6.09 16.94
CA ALA A 119 -1.38 7.01 17.44
C ALA A 119 -0.58 6.36 18.58
N PRO A 120 0.71 6.67 18.73
CA PRO A 120 1.48 6.21 19.88
C PRO A 120 0.84 6.65 21.19
N ALA A 121 1.01 5.85 22.23
CA ALA A 121 0.51 6.20 23.54
C ALA A 121 1.19 7.48 24.06
N PRO A 122 0.51 8.27 24.91
CA PRO A 122 1.12 9.48 25.49
C PRO A 122 2.45 9.14 26.16
N GLY A 123 3.49 9.90 25.83
CA GLY A 123 4.83 9.70 26.37
C GLY A 123 5.74 8.85 25.49
N GLU A 124 5.21 8.20 24.46
CA GLU A 124 6.02 7.49 23.49
C GLU A 124 6.48 8.47 22.39
N ALA A 125 7.70 8.24 21.90
CA ALA A 125 8.19 9.04 20.79
C ALA A 125 7.34 8.74 19.55
N ALA A 126 6.91 9.81 18.88
CA ALA A 126 6.23 9.64 17.61
C ALA A 126 7.22 9.10 16.57
N PRO A 127 6.84 8.11 15.81
CA PRO A 127 7.71 7.59 14.75
C PRO A 127 7.94 8.62 13.66
#